data_ccae2ef5974177a67852da179914ac80
#
_entry.id   ccae2ef5974177a67852da179914ac80
#
_cell.length_a   1.000
_cell.length_b   1.000
_cell.length_c   1.000
_cell.angle_alpha   90.00
_cell.angle_beta   90.00
_cell.angle_gamma   90.00
#
_symmetry.space_group_name_H-M   'P 1'
#
loop_
_entity.id
_entity.type
_entity.pdbx_description
1 polymer ?
#
loop_
_entity_poly.entity_id
_entity_poly.type
_entity_poly.pdbx_seq_one_letter_code
_entity_poly.pdbx_strand_id
1 'polypeptide(L)'
;PIWNPSVINNKLNNQLSVSYMNYLADINMGTASYSNSINEKLGTFHTSISYLNYGSFVGADEDGIETGGFRAYDVALSIGYSYKILNSDFYIGSNLKMINSVIENYSSFGLGADIGFLYYNELDPFAFTAVIRNIGYQIAVYDDEREQLPTQVEIGASYKLENVPITWHLTIDNIQKWKLSYSNPSNSI
;
A
#
# COMPACT_ATOMS: atom_id res chain seq x y z
N PRO A 1 7.59 4.19 2.63
CA PRO A 1 7.58 4.21 1.14
C PRO A 1 6.39 3.46 0.55
N ILE A 2 6.04 2.30 1.09
CA ILE A 2 5.00 1.40 0.54
C ILE A 2 3.60 2.04 0.57
N TRP A 3 3.30 2.84 1.59
CA TRP A 3 1.98 3.44 1.80
C TRP A 3 1.79 4.78 1.10
N ASN A 4 2.81 5.62 1.09
CA ASN A 4 2.76 6.91 0.44
C ASN A 4 4.14 7.23 -0.18
N PRO A 5 4.24 7.32 -1.50
CA PRO A 5 5.51 7.58 -2.17
C PRO A 5 6.06 8.99 -1.92
N SER A 6 5.21 9.98 -1.62
CA SER A 6 5.66 11.37 -1.42
C SER A 6 6.44 11.62 -0.12
N VAL A 7 6.36 10.70 0.86
CA VAL A 7 7.10 10.85 2.14
C VAL A 7 8.58 10.50 2.03
N ILE A 8 9.00 9.96 0.89
CA ILE A 8 10.39 9.60 0.65
C ILE A 8 11.16 10.86 0.24
N ASN A 9 12.21 11.15 0.96
CA ASN A 9 13.02 12.33 0.74
C ASN A 9 14.52 12.01 0.92
N ASN A 10 15.39 13.00 0.73
CA ASN A 10 16.83 12.86 0.80
C ASN A 10 17.37 12.41 2.17
N LYS A 11 16.61 12.55 3.26
CA LYS A 11 16.98 12.03 4.58
C LYS A 11 16.97 10.49 4.63
N LEU A 12 16.27 9.86 3.69
CA LEU A 12 16.22 8.41 3.55
C LEU A 12 17.27 7.88 2.54
N ASN A 13 18.33 8.65 2.27
CA ASN A 13 19.37 8.25 1.34
C ASN A 13 20.13 7.02 1.85
N ASN A 14 20.33 6.03 0.96
CA ASN A 14 21.00 4.74 1.25
C ASN A 14 20.39 3.99 2.45
N GLN A 15 19.09 4.10 2.66
CA GLN A 15 18.40 3.45 3.77
C GLN A 15 17.74 2.15 3.31
N LEU A 16 18.09 1.07 3.98
CA LEU A 16 17.41 -0.22 3.92
C LEU A 16 16.48 -0.34 5.12
N SER A 17 15.23 -0.67 4.88
CA SER A 17 14.23 -0.97 5.92
C SER A 17 13.68 -2.37 5.70
N VAL A 18 13.68 -3.18 6.75
CA VAL A 18 13.10 -4.52 6.74
C VAL A 18 12.12 -4.63 7.89
N SER A 19 10.94 -5.16 7.61
CA SER A 19 9.90 -5.39 8.61
C SER A 19 9.33 -6.79 8.43
N TYR A 20 9.07 -7.44 9.54
CA TYR A 20 8.39 -8.73 9.59
C TYR A 20 7.31 -8.67 10.65
N MET A 21 6.13 -9.18 10.33
CA MET A 21 4.99 -9.25 11.22
C MET A 21 4.38 -10.65 11.14
N ASN A 22 4.27 -11.29 12.30
CA ASN A 22 3.48 -12.49 12.47
C ASN A 22 2.10 -12.07 13.02
N TYR A 23 1.05 -12.53 12.38
CA TYR A 23 -0.32 -12.22 12.73
C TYR A 23 -1.08 -13.50 13.15
N LEU A 24 -2.36 -13.37 13.49
CA LEU A 24 -3.19 -14.50 13.87
C LEU A 24 -3.37 -15.49 12.70
N ALA A 25 -3.66 -16.75 13.02
CA ALA A 25 -3.95 -17.84 12.06
C ALA A 25 -2.80 -18.08 11.04
N ASP A 26 -1.53 -18.05 11.51
CA ASP A 26 -0.33 -18.28 10.70
C ASP A 26 -0.12 -17.31 9.53
N ILE A 27 -0.84 -16.18 9.53
CA ILE A 27 -0.63 -15.11 8.54
C ILE A 27 0.69 -14.40 8.87
N ASN A 28 1.55 -14.28 7.89
CA ASN A 28 2.85 -13.64 8.02
C ASN A 28 3.05 -12.61 6.91
N MET A 29 3.55 -11.44 7.27
CA MET A 29 3.90 -10.39 6.33
C MET A 29 5.36 -9.98 6.49
N GLY A 30 6.10 -10.01 5.40
CA GLY A 30 7.46 -9.48 5.32
C GLY A 30 7.55 -8.34 4.32
N THR A 31 8.29 -7.29 4.66
CA THR A 31 8.57 -6.20 3.72
C THR A 31 10.04 -5.83 3.78
N ALA A 32 10.62 -5.53 2.62
CA ALA A 32 11.94 -4.93 2.52
C ALA A 32 11.85 -3.74 1.56
N SER A 33 12.48 -2.63 1.91
CA SER A 33 12.53 -1.46 1.04
C SER A 33 13.90 -0.80 1.10
N TYR A 34 14.34 -0.28 -0.02
CA TYR A 34 15.57 0.47 -0.15
C TYR A 34 15.29 1.80 -0.84
N SER A 35 15.87 2.87 -0.34
CA SER A 35 15.78 4.20 -0.91
C SER A 35 17.16 4.80 -1.15
N ASN A 36 17.29 5.49 -2.28
CA ASN A 36 18.51 6.18 -2.68
C ASN A 36 18.16 7.55 -3.26
N SER A 37 18.77 8.58 -2.71
CA SER A 37 18.65 9.95 -3.20
C SER A 37 19.81 10.28 -4.14
N ILE A 38 19.51 10.70 -5.36
CA ILE A 38 20.54 11.11 -6.31
C ILE A 38 21.14 12.44 -5.86
N ASN A 39 20.32 13.43 -5.62
CA ASN A 39 20.61 14.69 -4.95
C ASN A 39 19.31 15.42 -4.62
N GLU A 40 19.39 16.54 -3.89
CA GLU A 40 18.20 17.32 -3.48
C GLU A 40 17.38 17.85 -4.65
N LYS A 41 18.00 18.08 -5.81
CA LYS A 41 17.34 18.62 -7.01
C LYS A 41 16.73 17.52 -7.89
N LEU A 42 17.27 16.31 -7.84
CA LEU A 42 16.85 15.20 -8.69
C LEU A 42 15.90 14.23 -7.97
N GLY A 43 15.69 14.40 -6.66
CA GLY A 43 14.76 13.58 -5.89
C GLY A 43 15.32 12.23 -5.46
N THR A 44 14.44 11.34 -4.98
CA THR A 44 14.77 10.08 -4.34
C THR A 44 14.02 8.94 -5.00
N PHE A 45 14.75 7.91 -5.42
CA PHE A 45 14.20 6.65 -5.87
C PHE A 45 14.05 5.69 -4.70
N HIS A 46 13.07 4.82 -4.81
CA HIS A 46 12.93 3.70 -3.89
C HIS A 46 12.44 2.45 -4.61
N THR A 47 12.75 1.32 -4.01
CA THR A 47 12.19 0.03 -4.40
C THR A 47 11.74 -0.71 -3.15
N SER A 48 10.72 -1.53 -3.26
CA SER A 48 10.27 -2.37 -2.16
C SER A 48 9.69 -3.67 -2.66
N ILE A 49 9.81 -4.69 -1.80
CA ILE A 49 9.16 -5.98 -1.96
C ILE A 49 8.32 -6.23 -0.71
N SER A 50 7.11 -6.72 -0.91
CA SER A 50 6.22 -7.18 0.15
C SER A 50 5.81 -8.61 -0.13
N TYR A 51 5.83 -9.44 0.89
CA TYR A 51 5.37 -10.81 0.86
C TYR A 51 4.32 -11.00 1.94
N LEU A 52 3.14 -11.47 1.58
CA LEU A 52 2.06 -11.81 2.49
C LEU A 52 1.72 -13.28 2.32
N ASN A 53 1.86 -14.05 3.39
CA ASN A 53 1.49 -15.45 3.44
C ASN A 53 0.23 -15.56 4.30
N TYR A 54 -0.81 -16.15 3.75
CA TYR A 54 -2.09 -16.35 4.44
C TYR A 54 -2.15 -17.63 5.27
N GLY A 55 -1.05 -18.39 5.36
CA GLY A 55 -0.99 -19.66 6.07
C GLY A 55 -1.38 -20.86 5.21
N SER A 56 -1.79 -21.91 5.87
CA SER A 56 -2.23 -23.17 5.24
C SER A 56 -3.71 -23.37 5.44
N PHE A 57 -4.39 -23.82 4.41
CA PHE A 57 -5.82 -24.10 4.43
C PHE A 57 -6.04 -25.59 4.19
N VAL A 58 -7.11 -26.15 4.74
CA VAL A 58 -7.57 -27.50 4.46
C VAL A 58 -8.65 -27.40 3.39
N GLY A 59 -8.40 -28.03 2.24
CA GLY A 59 -9.37 -28.16 1.18
C GLY A 59 -10.39 -29.26 1.52
N ALA A 60 -11.64 -29.03 1.16
CA ALA A 60 -12.70 -30.05 1.26
C ALA A 60 -13.52 -30.06 -0.03
N ASP A 61 -14.03 -31.22 -0.40
CA ASP A 61 -14.99 -31.36 -1.50
C ASP A 61 -16.42 -30.94 -1.10
N GLU A 62 -17.37 -31.08 -2.02
CA GLU A 62 -18.78 -30.72 -1.81
C GLU A 62 -19.44 -31.57 -0.72
N ASP A 63 -18.92 -32.76 -0.44
CA ASP A 63 -19.40 -33.69 0.63
C ASP A 63 -18.69 -33.43 1.97
N GLY A 64 -17.77 -32.45 2.03
CA GLY A 64 -17.01 -32.10 3.22
C GLY A 64 -15.84 -33.05 3.52
N ILE A 65 -15.43 -33.88 2.56
CA ILE A 65 -14.28 -34.77 2.68
C ILE A 65 -13.01 -33.94 2.39
N GLU A 66 -12.01 -34.02 3.28
CA GLU A 66 -10.73 -33.33 3.12
C GLU A 66 -10.01 -33.80 1.86
N THR A 67 -9.69 -32.87 0.98
CA THR A 67 -9.00 -33.11 -0.31
C THR A 67 -7.51 -32.83 -0.24
N GLY A 68 -7.02 -32.32 0.92
CA GLY A 68 -5.62 -31.95 1.13
C GLY A 68 -5.45 -30.51 1.58
N GLY A 69 -4.19 -30.11 1.81
CA GLY A 69 -3.86 -28.75 2.22
C GLY A 69 -3.41 -27.89 1.04
N PHE A 70 -3.79 -26.61 1.01
CA PHE A 70 -3.27 -25.64 0.05
C PHE A 70 -2.74 -24.38 0.76
N ARG A 71 -2.01 -23.56 0.02
CA ARG A 71 -1.45 -22.30 0.49
C ARG A 71 -1.93 -21.14 -0.36
N ALA A 72 -1.99 -19.97 0.26
CA ALA A 72 -2.22 -18.71 -0.43
C ALA A 72 -1.15 -17.68 -0.02
N TYR A 73 -0.66 -16.92 -0.99
CA TYR A 73 0.32 -15.87 -0.74
C TYR A 73 0.28 -14.80 -1.83
N ASP A 74 0.67 -13.58 -1.44
CA ASP A 74 0.86 -12.45 -2.34
C ASP A 74 2.31 -11.98 -2.31
N VAL A 75 2.82 -11.59 -3.47
CA VAL A 75 4.10 -10.90 -3.64
C VAL A 75 3.84 -9.61 -4.38
N ALA A 76 4.26 -8.49 -3.78
CA ALA A 76 4.21 -7.20 -4.45
C ALA A 76 5.63 -6.61 -4.56
N LEU A 77 6.02 -6.24 -5.77
CA LEU A 77 7.22 -5.49 -6.07
C LEU A 77 6.83 -4.07 -6.45
N SER A 78 7.46 -3.06 -5.88
CA SER A 78 7.23 -1.67 -6.27
C SER A 78 8.53 -0.92 -6.51
N ILE A 79 8.47 -0.01 -7.48
CA ILE A 79 9.51 0.96 -7.79
C ILE A 79 8.85 2.33 -7.77
N GLY A 80 9.47 3.27 -7.08
CA GLY A 80 8.89 4.59 -6.95
C GLY A 80 9.93 5.71 -6.97
N TYR A 81 9.40 6.89 -7.10
CA TYR A 81 10.15 8.12 -7.17
C TYR A 81 9.44 9.22 -6.42
N SER A 82 10.19 10.00 -5.65
CA SER A 82 9.71 11.18 -4.95
C SER A 82 10.56 12.38 -5.26
N TYR A 83 9.91 13.52 -5.43
CA TYR A 83 10.52 14.77 -5.82
C TYR A 83 10.00 15.92 -4.95
N LYS A 84 10.92 16.74 -4.42
CA LYS A 84 10.58 18.02 -3.78
C LYS A 84 10.44 19.09 -4.85
N ILE A 85 9.30 19.75 -4.91
CA ILE A 85 9.07 20.87 -5.83
C ILE A 85 10.01 22.01 -5.44
N LEU A 86 10.81 22.47 -6.40
CA LEU A 86 11.83 23.47 -6.16
C LEU A 86 11.23 24.77 -5.56
N ASN A 87 11.93 25.32 -4.57
CA ASN A 87 11.53 26.52 -3.84
C ASN A 87 10.17 26.41 -3.15
N SER A 88 9.76 25.20 -2.77
CA SER A 88 8.54 24.96 -2.04
C SER A 88 8.72 23.89 -0.96
N ASP A 89 7.70 23.72 -0.12
CA ASP A 89 7.64 22.67 0.92
C ASP A 89 6.75 21.49 0.49
N PHE A 90 6.50 21.40 -0.81
CA PHE A 90 5.69 20.36 -1.39
C PHE A 90 6.53 19.23 -1.98
N TYR A 91 6.08 18.01 -1.76
CA TYR A 91 6.65 16.79 -2.32
C TYR A 91 5.57 16.07 -3.12
N ILE A 92 5.97 15.53 -4.25
CA ILE A 92 5.14 14.64 -5.05
C ILE A 92 5.87 13.31 -5.22
N GLY A 93 5.14 12.23 -5.19
CA GLY A 93 5.73 10.90 -5.37
C GLY A 93 4.81 9.98 -6.14
N SER A 94 5.40 8.98 -6.78
CA SER A 94 4.66 7.94 -7.48
C SER A 94 5.32 6.58 -7.29
N ASN A 95 4.51 5.52 -7.29
CA ASN A 95 4.94 4.11 -7.33
C ASN A 95 4.33 3.44 -8.54
N LEU A 96 5.10 2.52 -9.12
CA LEU A 96 4.59 1.47 -9.99
C LEU A 96 4.71 0.14 -9.22
N LYS A 97 3.66 -0.68 -9.27
CA LYS A 97 3.56 -1.93 -8.53
C LYS A 97 3.25 -3.09 -9.47
N MET A 98 3.91 -4.20 -9.23
CA MET A 98 3.59 -5.51 -9.81
C MET A 98 3.14 -6.40 -8.66
N ILE A 99 1.97 -6.98 -8.77
CA ILE A 99 1.36 -7.82 -7.73
C ILE A 99 1.12 -9.18 -8.32
N ASN A 100 1.68 -10.20 -7.71
CA ASN A 100 1.41 -11.60 -8.04
C ASN A 100 0.76 -12.27 -6.84
N SER A 101 -0.39 -12.86 -7.05
CA SER A 101 -1.19 -13.52 -6.04
C SER A 101 -1.39 -14.98 -6.43
N VAL A 102 -1.21 -15.88 -5.49
CA VAL A 102 -1.34 -17.33 -5.70
C VAL A 102 -2.25 -17.90 -4.64
N ILE A 103 -3.26 -18.64 -5.07
CA ILE A 103 -4.20 -19.37 -4.20
C ILE A 103 -4.34 -20.76 -4.78
N GLU A 104 -3.88 -21.77 -4.04
CA GLU A 104 -3.88 -23.17 -4.46
C GLU A 104 -3.14 -23.36 -5.81
N ASN A 105 -3.85 -23.69 -6.88
CA ASN A 105 -3.33 -23.87 -8.25
C ASN A 105 -3.59 -22.65 -9.14
N TYR A 106 -4.26 -21.62 -8.62
CA TYR A 106 -4.61 -20.41 -9.34
C TYR A 106 -3.61 -19.31 -9.10
N SER A 107 -3.29 -18.54 -10.14
CA SER A 107 -2.42 -17.37 -10.01
C SER A 107 -3.02 -16.17 -10.72
N SER A 108 -2.81 -15.01 -10.15
CA SER A 108 -3.23 -13.73 -10.69
C SER A 108 -2.05 -12.77 -10.74
N PHE A 109 -2.01 -11.93 -11.77
CA PHE A 109 -1.00 -10.90 -11.92
C PHE A 109 -1.66 -9.55 -12.21
N GLY A 110 -1.30 -8.54 -11.42
CA GLY A 110 -1.81 -7.18 -11.52
C GLY A 110 -0.72 -6.13 -11.63
N LEU A 111 -1.04 -5.03 -12.29
CA LEU A 111 -0.25 -3.79 -12.30
C LEU A 111 -1.04 -2.68 -11.63
N GLY A 112 -0.35 -1.93 -10.78
CA GLY A 112 -0.93 -0.79 -10.08
C GLY A 112 0.03 0.39 -10.01
N ALA A 113 -0.52 1.55 -9.72
CA ALA A 113 0.22 2.77 -9.46
C ALA A 113 -0.32 3.48 -8.24
N ASP A 114 0.55 4.21 -7.55
CA ASP A 114 0.18 5.15 -6.49
C ASP A 114 0.70 6.54 -6.86
N ILE A 115 -0.05 7.56 -6.44
CA ILE A 115 0.35 8.95 -6.54
C ILE A 115 0.14 9.59 -5.17
N GLY A 116 1.20 10.21 -4.64
CA GLY A 116 1.19 10.86 -3.35
C GLY A 116 1.59 12.33 -3.45
N PHE A 117 1.03 13.10 -2.54
CA PHE A 117 1.34 14.50 -2.33
C PHE A 117 1.60 14.73 -0.85
N LEU A 118 2.61 15.52 -0.51
CA LEU A 118 2.96 15.88 0.86
C LEU A 118 3.34 17.36 0.93
N TYR A 119 2.76 18.07 1.87
CA TYR A 119 3.27 19.33 2.39
C TYR A 119 4.03 19.06 3.69
N TYR A 120 5.30 19.43 3.73
CA TYR A 120 6.13 19.26 4.91
C TYR A 120 7.26 20.30 4.95
N ASN A 121 7.28 21.06 6.05
CA ASN A 121 8.36 21.98 6.38
C ASN A 121 8.84 21.66 7.81
N GLU A 122 10.16 21.62 8.03
CA GLU A 122 10.72 21.34 9.37
C GLU A 122 10.43 22.44 10.39
N LEU A 123 10.23 23.66 9.94
CA LEU A 123 9.92 24.82 10.77
C LEU A 123 8.44 25.03 11.00
N ASP A 124 7.57 24.28 10.29
CA ASP A 124 6.13 24.35 10.41
C ASP A 124 5.65 23.18 11.28
N PRO A 125 4.83 23.42 12.30
CA PRO A 125 4.25 22.33 13.08
C PRO A 125 3.26 21.46 12.29
N PHE A 126 2.78 21.94 11.14
CA PHE A 126 1.84 21.22 10.28
C PHE A 126 2.53 20.39 9.20
N ALA A 127 1.98 19.20 8.95
CA ALA A 127 2.19 18.48 7.70
C ALA A 127 0.84 17.97 7.19
N PHE A 128 0.70 17.95 5.87
CA PHE A 128 -0.50 17.48 5.19
C PHE A 128 -0.12 16.51 4.07
N THR A 129 -0.91 15.46 3.90
CA THR A 129 -0.68 14.45 2.86
C THR A 129 -1.98 14.06 2.18
N ALA A 130 -1.89 13.75 0.90
CA ALA A 130 -2.93 13.11 0.13
C ALA A 130 -2.31 12.00 -0.72
N VAL A 131 -2.98 10.87 -0.84
CA VAL A 131 -2.51 9.75 -1.65
C VAL A 131 -3.67 9.02 -2.30
N ILE A 132 -3.47 8.64 -3.56
CA ILE A 132 -4.33 7.70 -4.28
C ILE A 132 -3.49 6.46 -4.52
N ARG A 133 -3.99 5.32 -4.05
CA ARG A 133 -3.29 4.03 -4.13
C ARG A 133 -4.03 3.03 -4.98
N ASN A 134 -3.26 2.08 -5.51
CA ASN A 134 -3.76 0.93 -6.26
C ASN A 134 -4.61 1.31 -7.47
N ILE A 135 -4.23 2.37 -8.18
CA ILE A 135 -4.80 2.68 -9.48
C ILE A 135 -4.26 1.63 -10.46
N GLY A 136 -5.09 0.70 -10.88
CA GLY A 136 -4.60 -0.38 -11.72
C GLY A 136 -5.63 -1.47 -11.99
N TYR A 137 -5.15 -2.55 -12.59
CA TYR A 137 -6.00 -3.68 -13.01
C TYR A 137 -5.22 -4.98 -13.03
N GLN A 138 -5.95 -6.10 -12.97
CA GLN A 138 -5.40 -7.44 -13.23
C GLN A 138 -5.14 -7.63 -14.72
N ILE A 139 -3.96 -8.15 -15.03
CA ILE A 139 -3.57 -8.56 -16.39
C ILE A 139 -3.91 -10.04 -16.60
N ALA A 140 -3.51 -10.88 -15.65
CA ALA A 140 -3.88 -12.29 -15.60
C ALA A 140 -4.84 -12.52 -14.43
N VAL A 141 -5.95 -13.16 -14.70
CA VAL A 141 -7.04 -13.43 -13.74
C VAL A 141 -6.98 -14.89 -13.26
N TYR A 142 -7.59 -15.17 -12.11
CA TYR A 142 -7.63 -16.53 -11.55
C TYR A 142 -8.48 -17.48 -12.39
N ASP A 143 -9.70 -17.02 -12.74
CA ASP A 143 -10.71 -17.80 -13.47
C ASP A 143 -11.61 -16.79 -14.17
N ASP A 144 -11.52 -16.63 -15.44
CA ASP A 144 -12.26 -15.78 -16.40
C ASP A 144 -12.87 -14.44 -15.86
N GLU A 145 -12.93 -14.21 -14.56
CA GLU A 145 -13.43 -12.99 -13.92
C GLU A 145 -12.29 -12.04 -13.53
N ARG A 146 -12.39 -10.81 -14.01
CA ARG A 146 -11.41 -9.76 -13.71
C ARG A 146 -11.82 -8.99 -12.47
N GLU A 147 -10.97 -9.01 -11.45
CA GLU A 147 -11.13 -8.18 -10.26
C GLU A 147 -10.45 -6.81 -10.44
N GLN A 148 -11.10 -5.79 -9.91
CA GLN A 148 -10.49 -4.46 -9.86
C GLN A 148 -9.57 -4.37 -8.64
N LEU A 149 -8.40 -3.77 -8.82
CA LEU A 149 -7.56 -3.45 -7.68
C LEU A 149 -8.30 -2.47 -6.72
N PRO A 150 -8.20 -2.68 -5.41
CA PRO A 150 -8.90 -1.86 -4.42
C PRO A 150 -8.31 -0.45 -4.37
N THR A 151 -8.70 0.42 -5.30
CA THR A 151 -8.28 1.83 -5.31
C THR A 151 -8.71 2.51 -4.02
N GLN A 152 -7.79 3.21 -3.37
CA GLN A 152 -8.00 3.92 -2.11
C GLN A 152 -7.54 5.37 -2.23
N VAL A 153 -8.34 6.28 -1.72
CA VAL A 153 -8.00 7.70 -1.57
C VAL A 153 -7.93 8.02 -0.09
N GLU A 154 -6.78 8.55 0.32
CA GLU A 154 -6.50 8.89 1.72
C GLU A 154 -6.01 10.33 1.81
N ILE A 155 -6.43 11.03 2.85
CA ILE A 155 -5.86 12.31 3.27
C ILE A 155 -5.43 12.22 4.72
N GLY A 156 -4.34 12.89 5.03
CA GLY A 156 -3.81 12.94 6.39
C GLY A 156 -3.30 14.31 6.75
N ALA A 157 -3.42 14.65 8.01
CA ALA A 157 -2.84 15.84 8.58
C ALA A 157 -2.15 15.48 9.90
N SER A 158 -1.04 16.16 10.19
CA SER A 158 -0.39 16.07 11.48
C SER A 158 -0.05 17.45 12.02
N TYR A 159 -0.05 17.55 13.33
CA TYR A 159 0.32 18.76 14.05
C TYR A 159 1.22 18.43 15.21
N LYS A 160 2.42 19.02 15.22
CA LYS A 160 3.40 18.88 16.30
C LYS A 160 3.24 20.03 17.29
N LEU A 161 3.01 19.71 18.54
CA LEU A 161 2.92 20.70 19.62
C LEU A 161 4.32 21.26 19.92
N GLU A 162 4.42 22.60 20.04
CA GLU A 162 5.71 23.29 20.19
C GLU A 162 6.44 23.01 21.51
N ASN A 163 5.70 22.86 22.60
CA ASN A 163 6.29 22.79 23.95
C ASN A 163 6.27 21.38 24.57
N VAL A 164 5.77 20.38 23.84
CA VAL A 164 5.69 18.99 24.32
C VAL A 164 6.00 18.03 23.17
N PRO A 165 6.62 16.86 23.44
CA PRO A 165 6.97 15.91 22.40
C PRO A 165 5.74 15.10 21.93
N ILE A 166 4.64 15.79 21.63
CA ILE A 166 3.39 15.17 21.18
C ILE A 166 3.10 15.65 19.76
N THR A 167 2.81 14.70 18.88
CA THR A 167 2.33 14.96 17.53
C THR A 167 0.97 14.29 17.33
N TRP A 168 -0.02 15.07 16.96
CA TRP A 168 -1.34 14.59 16.58
C TRP A 168 -1.33 14.17 15.12
N HIS A 169 -1.96 13.04 14.81
CA HIS A 169 -2.18 12.56 13.46
C HIS A 169 -3.66 12.27 13.26
N LEU A 170 -4.20 12.77 12.17
CA LEU A 170 -5.53 12.44 11.69
C LEU A 170 -5.40 11.92 10.27
N THR A 171 -5.96 10.74 10.01
CA THR A 171 -6.02 10.15 8.67
C THR A 171 -7.46 9.77 8.38
N ILE A 172 -7.94 10.12 7.20
CA ILE A 172 -9.22 9.72 6.66
C ILE A 172 -8.91 8.89 5.42
N ASP A 173 -9.32 7.65 5.44
CA ASP A 173 -9.13 6.69 4.36
C ASP A 173 -10.44 6.37 3.64
N ASN A 174 -10.32 5.75 2.46
CA ASN A 174 -11.46 5.32 1.65
C ASN A 174 -12.49 6.44 1.34
N ILE A 175 -12.02 7.68 1.16
CA ILE A 175 -12.88 8.85 0.92
C ILE A 175 -13.78 8.65 -0.32
N GLN A 176 -13.38 7.83 -1.27
CA GLN A 176 -14.19 7.53 -2.46
C GLN A 176 -15.43 6.67 -2.17
N LYS A 177 -15.50 6.04 -0.99
CA LYS A 177 -16.62 5.14 -0.60
C LYS A 177 -17.59 5.82 0.34
N TRP A 178 -18.40 6.78 -0.16
CA TRP A 178 -19.38 7.49 0.65
C TRP A 178 -20.68 6.71 0.93
N LYS A 179 -20.96 5.64 0.17
CA LYS A 179 -22.14 4.80 0.39
C LYS A 179 -21.86 3.78 1.48
N LEU A 180 -22.15 4.12 2.71
CA LEU A 180 -22.11 3.23 3.88
C LEU A 180 -23.42 2.39 4.04
N SER A 181 -24.40 2.54 3.13
CA SER A 181 -25.63 1.78 3.20
C SER A 181 -25.43 0.37 2.64
N TYR A 182 -25.61 -0.60 3.50
CA TYR A 182 -25.76 -1.99 3.11
C TYR A 182 -27.15 -2.18 2.50
N SER A 183 -27.24 -2.48 1.21
CA SER A 183 -28.52 -2.89 0.61
C SER A 183 -28.79 -4.33 1.04
N ASN A 184 -29.82 -4.51 1.88
CA ASN A 184 -30.28 -5.84 2.26
C ASN A 184 -30.84 -6.54 1.01
N PRO A 185 -30.27 -7.67 0.56
CA PRO A 185 -30.77 -8.39 -0.62
C PRO A 185 -32.19 -8.94 -0.46
N SER A 186 -32.76 -8.95 0.76
CA SER A 186 -34.13 -9.37 1.02
C SER A 186 -35.19 -8.34 0.62
N ASN A 187 -34.84 -7.13 0.17
CA ASN A 187 -35.79 -6.08 -0.20
C ASN A 187 -36.02 -5.95 -1.72
N SER A 188 -35.61 -6.94 -2.51
CA SER A 188 -36.01 -7.03 -3.91
C SER A 188 -37.36 -7.79 -4.02
N ILE A 189 -38.46 -7.10 -3.79
CA ILE A 189 -39.80 -7.50 -4.24
C ILE A 189 -40.18 -6.60 -5.41
#